data_6124007ac74fc3e2729002631c9ccf3f
#
_entry.id   6124007ac74fc3e2729002631c9ccf3f
#
_cell.length_a   1.000
_cell.length_b   1.000
_cell.length_c   1.000
_cell.angle_alpha   90.00
_cell.angle_beta   90.00
_cell.angle_gamma   90.00
#
_symmetry.space_group_name_H-M   'P 1'
#
loop_
_entity.id
_entity.type
_entity.pdbx_description
1 polymer ?
#
loop_
_entity_poly.entity_id
_entity_poly.type
_entity_poly.pdbx_seq_one_letter_code
_entity_poly.pdbx_strand_id
1 'polypeptide(L)'
;MEKHFPLLSFRVWELRWLNEFFNHQLAHNKIFLEVEKDGFDFVFSALIEKFPGRVLLRPGVKEILQYGTDDGVIVERLVTEAPSAGGERYHVPLEKLIVDLFANRYLMLFKGEYPSTIEMMFSTYRIDQVAMLRYARRRNKVKDVFGFLSTKTTVECMVQW
;
A
#
# COMPACT_ATOMS: atom_id res chain seq x y z
N MET A 1 12.40 13.55 4.10
CA MET A 1 11.26 13.50 5.03
C MET A 1 11.71 13.58 6.48
N GLU A 2 12.44 12.61 6.97
CA GLU A 2 12.83 12.51 8.38
C GLU A 2 13.60 13.74 8.92
N LYS A 3 14.48 14.33 8.12
CA LYS A 3 15.22 15.55 8.51
C LYS A 3 14.35 16.79 8.68
N HIS A 4 13.21 16.86 7.99
CA HIS A 4 12.30 18.01 8.04
C HIS A 4 11.14 17.82 9.00
N PHE A 5 10.76 16.55 9.26
CA PHE A 5 9.60 16.17 10.08
C PHE A 5 9.96 15.00 11.02
N PRO A 6 10.85 15.19 12.00
CA PRO A 6 11.41 14.10 12.80
C PRO A 6 10.41 13.38 13.71
N LEU A 7 9.30 14.03 14.03
CA LEU A 7 8.24 13.48 14.92
C LEU A 7 7.06 12.90 14.15
N LEU A 8 7.07 12.99 12.84
CA LEU A 8 5.93 12.59 12.00
C LEU A 8 5.96 11.10 11.68
N SER A 9 4.82 10.44 11.86
CA SER A 9 4.66 9.05 11.40
C SER A 9 4.27 9.03 9.93
N PHE A 10 5.00 8.27 9.14
CA PHE A 10 4.71 8.07 7.73
C PHE A 10 5.15 6.69 7.26
N ARG A 11 4.65 6.26 6.09
CA ARG A 11 5.06 5.07 5.37
C ARG A 11 5.32 5.44 3.92
N VAL A 12 6.33 4.81 3.32
CA VAL A 12 6.67 4.98 1.91
C VAL A 12 6.77 3.61 1.28
N TRP A 13 6.16 3.46 0.12
CA TRP A 13 6.35 2.28 -0.71
C TRP A 13 6.18 2.63 -2.19
N GLU A 14 6.71 1.80 -3.06
CA GLU A 14 6.69 2.00 -4.50
C GLU A 14 5.90 0.91 -5.20
N LEU A 15 5.10 1.30 -6.18
CA LEU A 15 4.29 0.37 -6.96
C LEU A 15 5.17 -0.69 -7.64
N ARG A 16 6.38 -0.33 -8.06
CA ARG A 16 7.33 -1.25 -8.71
C ARG A 16 7.74 -2.43 -7.82
N TRP A 17 7.60 -2.35 -6.49
CA TRP A 17 7.87 -3.49 -5.60
C TRP A 17 6.96 -4.68 -5.87
N LEU A 18 5.77 -4.44 -6.42
CA LEU A 18 4.87 -5.51 -6.84
C LEU A 18 5.39 -6.30 -8.04
N ASN A 19 6.38 -5.78 -8.78
CA ASN A 19 6.99 -6.49 -9.91
C ASN A 19 7.70 -7.79 -9.48
N GLU A 20 8.08 -7.92 -8.22
CA GLU A 20 8.59 -9.20 -7.67
C GLU A 20 7.53 -10.31 -7.74
N PHE A 21 6.25 -9.94 -7.66
CA PHE A 21 5.13 -10.86 -7.51
C PHE A 21 4.20 -10.91 -8.72
N PHE A 22 4.18 -9.86 -9.54
CA PHE A 22 3.31 -9.77 -10.71
C PHE A 22 3.87 -10.59 -11.87
N ASN A 23 2.99 -11.28 -12.61
CA ASN A 23 3.36 -11.97 -13.84
C ASN A 23 3.71 -10.99 -14.96
N HIS A 24 3.05 -9.83 -14.98
CA HIS A 24 3.28 -8.77 -15.94
C HIS A 24 3.96 -7.58 -15.27
N GLN A 25 5.13 -7.22 -15.78
CA GLN A 25 5.90 -6.08 -15.26
C GLN A 25 5.14 -4.76 -15.44
N LEU A 26 5.10 -3.96 -14.40
CA LEU A 26 4.53 -2.63 -14.44
C LEU A 26 5.45 -1.69 -15.23
N ALA A 27 4.88 -1.05 -16.26
CA ALA A 27 5.62 -0.12 -17.12
C ALA A 27 5.95 1.21 -16.42
N HIS A 28 5.09 1.63 -15.49
CA HIS A 28 5.20 2.90 -14.79
C HIS A 28 5.17 2.70 -13.28
N ASN A 29 5.92 3.52 -12.57
CA ASN A 29 5.97 3.51 -11.12
C ASN A 29 5.15 4.65 -10.51
N LYS A 30 4.68 4.42 -9.29
CA LYS A 30 4.11 5.44 -8.40
C LYS A 30 4.72 5.27 -7.02
N ILE A 31 4.96 6.37 -6.34
CA ILE A 31 5.45 6.39 -4.96
C ILE A 31 4.26 6.74 -4.07
N PHE A 32 3.88 5.83 -3.20
CA PHE A 32 2.83 6.06 -2.21
C PHE A 32 3.47 6.55 -0.92
N LEU A 33 3.06 7.73 -0.49
CA LEU A 33 3.46 8.32 0.78
C LEU A 33 2.23 8.47 1.66
N GLU A 34 2.16 7.67 2.70
CA GLU A 34 1.08 7.72 3.68
C GLU A 34 1.57 8.48 4.92
N VAL A 35 0.87 9.53 5.28
CA VAL A 35 1.25 10.46 6.36
C VAL A 35 0.15 10.54 7.39
N GLU A 36 0.51 10.58 8.66
CA GLU A 36 -0.44 10.80 9.75
C GLU A 36 -1.19 12.13 9.58
N LYS A 37 -2.39 12.18 10.15
CA LYS A 37 -3.34 13.29 9.95
C LYS A 37 -2.74 14.66 10.25
N ASP A 38 -2.01 14.79 11.34
CA ASP A 38 -1.54 16.10 11.85
C ASP A 38 -0.40 16.70 11.01
N GLY A 39 0.34 15.86 10.25
CA GLY A 39 1.44 16.31 9.39
C GLY A 39 1.10 16.41 7.91
N PHE A 40 -0.10 16.03 7.53
CA PHE A 40 -0.50 15.81 6.16
C PHE A 40 -0.36 17.05 5.26
N ASP A 41 -0.91 18.19 5.68
CA ASP A 41 -0.89 19.43 4.90
C ASP A 41 0.53 20.01 4.78
N PHE A 42 1.31 19.93 5.83
CA PHE A 42 2.71 20.40 5.84
C PHE A 42 3.58 19.59 4.87
N VAL A 43 3.45 18.27 4.92
CA VAL A 43 4.20 17.37 4.03
C VAL A 43 3.81 17.60 2.57
N PHE A 44 2.53 17.73 2.29
CA PHE A 44 2.04 17.99 0.95
C PHE A 44 2.58 19.31 0.39
N SER A 45 2.51 20.39 1.15
CA SER A 45 3.02 21.70 0.74
C SER A 45 4.53 21.66 0.45
N ALA A 46 5.30 21.02 1.32
CA ALA A 46 6.75 20.86 1.12
C ALA A 46 7.10 20.02 -0.12
N LEU A 47 6.29 18.99 -0.42
CA LEU A 47 6.51 18.14 -1.59
C LEU A 47 6.15 18.84 -2.90
N ILE A 48 5.07 19.61 -2.93
CA ILE A 48 4.69 20.40 -4.12
C ILE A 48 5.78 21.40 -4.48
N GLU A 49 6.34 22.07 -3.49
CA GLU A 49 7.42 23.04 -3.70
C GLU A 49 8.66 22.36 -4.28
N LYS A 50 9.02 21.21 -3.73
CA LYS A 50 10.23 20.46 -4.12
C LYS A 50 10.06 19.70 -5.45
N PHE A 51 8.88 19.18 -5.71
CA PHE A 51 8.57 18.34 -6.88
C PHE A 51 7.31 18.85 -7.62
N PRO A 52 7.37 20.03 -8.23
CA PRO A 52 6.21 20.62 -8.88
C PRO A 52 5.68 19.72 -10.00
N GLY A 53 4.36 19.57 -10.08
CA GLY A 53 3.69 18.75 -11.08
C GLY A 53 3.82 17.23 -10.92
N ARG A 54 4.47 16.77 -9.84
CA ARG A 54 4.70 15.33 -9.59
C ARG A 54 4.02 14.80 -8.33
N VAL A 55 3.25 15.60 -7.64
CA VAL A 55 2.62 15.24 -6.37
C VAL A 55 1.11 15.38 -6.47
N LEU A 56 0.39 14.31 -6.13
CA LEU A 56 -1.07 14.29 -6.06
C LEU A 56 -1.51 14.05 -4.61
N LEU A 57 -2.49 14.82 -4.17
CA LEU A 57 -3.06 14.74 -2.83
C LEU A 57 -4.36 13.95 -2.85
N ARG A 58 -4.38 12.79 -2.20
CA ARG A 58 -5.55 11.92 -2.09
C ARG A 58 -6.33 11.79 -3.41
N PRO A 59 -5.65 11.51 -4.53
CA PRO A 59 -6.28 11.53 -5.83
C PRO A 59 -7.26 10.37 -5.98
N GLY A 60 -8.31 10.60 -6.77
CA GLY A 60 -9.11 9.52 -7.31
C GLY A 60 -8.37 8.77 -8.43
N VAL A 61 -8.89 7.60 -8.83
CA VAL A 61 -8.27 6.79 -9.91
C VAL A 61 -8.15 7.60 -11.21
N LYS A 62 -9.17 8.36 -11.58
CA LYS A 62 -9.15 9.21 -12.78
C LYS A 62 -8.03 10.24 -12.74
N GLU A 63 -7.81 10.87 -11.59
CA GLU A 63 -6.75 11.86 -11.42
C GLU A 63 -5.37 11.22 -11.55
N ILE A 64 -5.16 10.03 -10.99
CA ILE A 64 -3.90 9.29 -11.12
C ILE A 64 -3.63 8.94 -12.59
N LEU A 65 -4.64 8.49 -13.31
CA LEU A 65 -4.51 8.13 -14.72
C LEU A 65 -4.28 9.33 -15.63
N GLN A 66 -4.89 10.47 -15.32
CA GLN A 66 -4.82 11.68 -16.14
C GLN A 66 -3.59 12.54 -15.83
N TYR A 67 -3.25 12.71 -14.56
CA TYR A 67 -2.21 13.64 -14.10
C TYR A 67 -1.02 12.96 -13.44
N GLY A 68 -1.10 11.68 -13.15
CA GLY A 68 -0.02 10.94 -12.51
C GLY A 68 1.16 10.75 -13.46
N THR A 69 2.33 11.20 -13.03
CA THR A 69 3.59 11.00 -13.76
C THR A 69 4.26 9.70 -13.36
N ASP A 70 5.21 9.22 -14.16
CA ASP A 70 6.10 8.13 -13.75
C ASP A 70 6.97 8.61 -12.57
N ASP A 71 7.17 7.75 -11.58
CA ASP A 71 7.75 8.11 -10.28
C ASP A 71 7.05 9.29 -9.57
N GLY A 72 5.78 9.56 -9.92
CA GLY A 72 4.96 10.57 -9.25
C GLY A 72 4.58 10.13 -7.83
N VAL A 73 4.47 11.09 -6.93
CA VAL A 73 4.15 10.87 -5.51
C VAL A 73 2.64 11.02 -5.28
N ILE A 74 2.04 10.01 -4.70
CA ILE A 74 0.66 9.99 -4.25
C ILE A 74 0.67 10.10 -2.73
N VAL A 75 0.17 11.23 -2.21
CA VAL A 75 0.11 11.48 -0.76
C VAL A 75 -1.26 11.06 -0.24
N GLU A 76 -1.27 10.15 0.71
CA GLU A 76 -2.48 9.61 1.33
C GLU A 76 -2.38 9.68 2.87
N ARG A 77 -3.50 9.53 3.55
CA ARG A 77 -3.50 9.44 5.01
C ARG A 77 -3.08 8.06 5.48
N LEU A 78 -2.15 8.04 6.42
CA LEU A 78 -1.78 6.81 7.12
C LEU A 78 -2.96 6.33 7.98
N VAL A 79 -3.37 5.10 7.75
CA VAL A 79 -4.41 4.46 8.54
C VAL A 79 -3.80 3.94 9.84
N THR A 80 -4.47 4.18 10.96
CA THR A 80 -4.06 3.67 12.26
C THR A 80 -4.00 2.14 12.28
N GLU A 81 -3.13 1.58 13.11
CA GLU A 81 -2.88 0.14 13.23
C GLU A 81 -2.29 -0.50 11.96
N ALA A 82 -1.82 0.30 11.00
CA ALA A 82 -1.08 -0.23 9.87
C ALA A 82 0.17 -0.97 10.37
N PRO A 83 0.41 -2.23 9.96
CA PRO A 83 1.60 -2.95 10.34
C PRO A 83 2.86 -2.18 9.95
N SER A 84 3.92 -2.32 10.73
CA SER A 84 5.25 -1.78 10.43
C SER A 84 6.23 -2.94 10.24
N ALA A 85 7.13 -2.80 9.28
CA ALA A 85 8.24 -3.71 9.14
C ALA A 85 9.22 -3.46 10.30
N GLY A 86 9.51 -4.45 11.09
CA GLY A 86 10.41 -4.37 12.26
C GLY A 86 11.64 -3.54 12.04
N GLY A 87 12.65 -3.26 12.35
CA GLY A 87 13.83 -2.43 12.18
C GLY A 87 13.81 -1.33 11.09
N GLU A 88 12.93 -1.40 10.11
CA GLU A 88 12.79 -0.40 9.04
C GLU A 88 11.51 0.42 9.21
N ARG A 89 11.64 1.51 9.94
CA ARG A 89 10.54 2.34 10.45
C ARG A 89 9.53 2.82 9.40
N TYR A 90 9.96 2.99 8.15
CA TYR A 90 9.15 3.60 7.10
C TYR A 90 8.70 2.62 6.03
N HIS A 91 9.24 1.42 6.01
CA HIS A 91 8.85 0.41 5.04
C HIS A 91 7.49 -0.22 5.39
N VAL A 92 6.81 -0.68 4.38
CA VAL A 92 5.55 -1.37 4.55
C VAL A 92 5.76 -2.88 4.47
N PRO A 93 5.25 -3.65 5.43
CA PRO A 93 5.30 -5.11 5.37
C PRO A 93 4.26 -5.67 4.39
N LEU A 94 4.44 -6.92 3.98
CA LEU A 94 3.53 -7.60 3.06
C LEU A 94 2.11 -7.70 3.60
N GLU A 95 1.94 -7.86 4.90
CA GLU A 95 0.64 -7.87 5.59
C GLU A 95 -0.18 -6.62 5.26
N LYS A 96 0.49 -5.46 5.24
CA LYS A 96 -0.14 -4.20 4.86
C LYS A 96 -0.43 -4.15 3.36
N LEU A 97 0.53 -4.52 2.51
CA LEU A 97 0.37 -4.50 1.07
C LEU A 97 -0.78 -5.39 0.61
N ILE A 98 -0.90 -6.60 1.15
CA ILE A 98 -1.99 -7.53 0.82
C ILE A 98 -3.35 -6.90 1.10
N VAL A 99 -3.53 -6.28 2.26
CA VAL A 99 -4.79 -5.60 2.59
C VAL A 99 -5.04 -4.40 1.67
N ASP A 100 -4.00 -3.62 1.39
CA ASP A 100 -4.10 -2.43 0.54
C ASP A 100 -4.45 -2.79 -0.93
N LEU A 101 -4.08 -3.96 -1.43
CA LEU A 101 -4.55 -4.45 -2.73
C LEU A 101 -6.08 -4.44 -2.83
N PHE A 102 -6.79 -4.69 -1.72
CA PHE A 102 -8.26 -4.68 -1.65
C PHE A 102 -8.85 -3.35 -1.17
N ALA A 103 -8.06 -2.49 -0.57
CA ALA A 103 -8.52 -1.23 0.01
C ALA A 103 -8.20 -0.01 -0.86
N ASN A 104 -7.15 -0.07 -1.65
CA ASN A 104 -6.74 1.01 -2.54
C ASN A 104 -7.36 0.85 -3.92
N ARG A 105 -8.18 1.81 -4.34
CA ARG A 105 -8.91 1.74 -5.62
C ARG A 105 -7.99 1.71 -6.83
N TYR A 106 -6.86 2.39 -6.78
CA TYR A 106 -5.90 2.35 -7.89
C TYR A 106 -5.27 0.96 -8.02
N LEU A 107 -4.90 0.32 -6.92
CA LEU A 107 -4.35 -1.04 -6.93
C LEU A 107 -5.34 -2.07 -7.47
N MET A 108 -6.64 -1.84 -7.29
CA MET A 108 -7.68 -2.73 -7.81
C MET A 108 -7.68 -2.81 -9.35
N LEU A 109 -7.02 -1.90 -10.06
CA LEU A 109 -6.80 -2.02 -11.50
C LEU A 109 -5.96 -3.25 -11.87
N PHE A 110 -5.15 -3.76 -10.94
CA PHE A 110 -4.29 -4.93 -11.11
C PHE A 110 -4.91 -6.23 -10.57
N LYS A 111 -6.20 -6.24 -10.33
CA LYS A 111 -6.94 -7.33 -9.70
C LYS A 111 -6.75 -8.69 -10.39
N GLY A 112 -6.51 -8.69 -11.68
CA GLY A 112 -6.19 -9.91 -12.44
C GLY A 112 -4.91 -10.61 -12.03
N GLU A 113 -3.96 -9.88 -11.44
CA GLU A 113 -2.69 -10.42 -10.94
C GLU A 113 -2.81 -11.01 -9.51
N TYR A 114 -3.87 -10.71 -8.77
CA TYR A 114 -3.97 -11.00 -7.34
C TYR A 114 -3.80 -12.48 -6.95
N PRO A 115 -4.41 -13.47 -7.65
CA PRO A 115 -4.28 -14.86 -7.23
C PRO A 115 -2.83 -15.32 -7.17
N SER A 116 -2.10 -15.18 -8.26
CA SER A 116 -0.69 -15.58 -8.35
C SER A 116 0.22 -14.71 -7.47
N THR A 117 -0.05 -13.41 -7.39
CA THR A 117 0.71 -12.47 -6.56
C THR A 117 0.65 -12.85 -5.09
N ILE A 118 -0.55 -13.06 -4.58
CA ILE A 118 -0.76 -13.40 -3.17
C ILE A 118 -0.20 -14.77 -2.84
N GLU A 119 -0.41 -15.78 -3.71
CA GLU A 119 0.19 -17.09 -3.54
C GLU A 119 1.72 -17.02 -3.50
N MET A 120 2.34 -16.22 -4.36
CA MET A 120 3.79 -16.03 -4.35
C MET A 120 4.26 -15.35 -3.07
N MET A 121 3.56 -14.31 -2.58
CA MET A 121 3.88 -13.66 -1.30
C MET A 121 3.89 -14.65 -0.15
N PHE A 122 2.85 -15.50 -0.04
CA PHE A 122 2.75 -16.49 1.02
C PHE A 122 3.72 -17.66 0.89
N SER A 123 4.08 -18.04 -0.33
CA SER A 123 5.06 -19.12 -0.55
C SER A 123 6.50 -18.67 -0.33
N THR A 124 6.80 -17.40 -0.58
CA THR A 124 8.16 -16.85 -0.50
C THR A 124 8.48 -16.28 0.88
N TYR A 125 7.48 -15.67 1.52
CA TYR A 125 7.65 -14.95 2.78
C TYR A 125 6.72 -15.46 3.87
N ARG A 126 7.16 -15.32 5.11
CA ARG A 126 6.33 -15.60 6.27
C ARG A 126 5.41 -14.40 6.55
N ILE A 127 4.12 -14.58 6.35
CA ILE A 127 3.10 -13.56 6.56
C ILE A 127 2.43 -13.74 7.92
N ASP A 128 2.42 -12.68 8.73
CA ASP A 128 1.68 -12.65 10.01
C ASP A 128 0.18 -12.40 9.74
N GLN A 129 -0.58 -13.49 9.65
CA GLN A 129 -2.02 -13.41 9.37
C GLN A 129 -2.80 -12.69 10.49
N VAL A 130 -2.31 -12.69 11.74
CA VAL A 130 -2.95 -12.00 12.86
C VAL A 130 -2.82 -10.49 12.68
N ALA A 131 -1.61 -10.02 12.37
CA ALA A 131 -1.37 -8.60 12.05
C ALA A 131 -2.16 -8.17 10.82
N MET A 132 -2.18 -8.99 9.78
CA MET A 132 -2.95 -8.75 8.56
C MET A 132 -4.45 -8.64 8.84
N LEU A 133 -5.02 -9.56 9.63
CA LEU A 133 -6.44 -9.54 10.02
C LEU A 133 -6.80 -8.27 10.81
N ARG A 134 -5.95 -7.87 11.77
CA ARG A 134 -6.15 -6.64 12.54
C ARG A 134 -6.24 -5.42 11.63
N TYR A 135 -5.31 -5.29 10.71
CA TYR A 135 -5.30 -4.20 9.75
C TYR A 135 -6.50 -4.28 8.77
N ALA A 136 -6.84 -5.47 8.29
CA ALA A 136 -8.02 -5.68 7.44
C ALA A 136 -9.32 -5.26 8.15
N ARG A 137 -9.45 -5.53 9.45
CA ARG A 137 -10.58 -5.03 10.26
C ARG A 137 -10.61 -3.51 10.28
N ARG A 138 -9.48 -2.88 10.50
CA ARG A 138 -9.36 -1.42 10.51
C ARG A 138 -9.73 -0.79 9.16
N ARG A 139 -9.42 -1.48 8.06
CA ARG A 139 -9.74 -1.08 6.69
C ARG A 139 -11.15 -1.49 6.25
N ASN A 140 -11.90 -2.22 7.08
CA ASN A 140 -13.19 -2.82 6.73
C ASN A 140 -13.10 -3.74 5.48
N LYS A 141 -12.04 -4.53 5.39
CA LYS A 141 -11.71 -5.39 4.25
C LYS A 141 -11.52 -6.87 4.61
N VAL A 142 -11.96 -7.29 5.80
CA VAL A 142 -11.80 -8.68 6.26
C VAL A 142 -12.43 -9.67 5.26
N LYS A 143 -13.67 -9.44 4.87
CA LYS A 143 -14.37 -10.32 3.92
C LYS A 143 -13.70 -10.34 2.55
N ASP A 144 -13.27 -9.18 2.07
CA ASP A 144 -12.59 -9.06 0.77
C ASP A 144 -11.26 -9.84 0.77
N VAL A 145 -10.43 -9.65 1.80
CA VAL A 145 -9.11 -10.28 1.89
C VAL A 145 -9.23 -11.77 2.16
N PHE A 146 -9.83 -12.16 3.28
CA PHE A 146 -9.84 -13.56 3.71
C PHE A 146 -10.82 -14.42 2.89
N GLY A 147 -11.91 -13.83 2.41
CA GLY A 147 -12.78 -14.50 1.45
C GLY A 147 -12.09 -14.78 0.13
N PHE A 148 -11.24 -13.86 -0.35
CA PHE A 148 -10.41 -14.08 -1.52
C PHE A 148 -9.37 -15.17 -1.29
N LEU A 149 -8.65 -15.14 -0.17
CA LEU A 149 -7.69 -16.19 0.19
C LEU A 149 -8.34 -17.59 0.16
N SER A 150 -9.51 -17.72 0.76
CA SER A 150 -10.22 -19.00 0.87
C SER A 150 -10.78 -19.52 -0.45
N THR A 151 -11.12 -18.64 -1.39
CA THR A 151 -11.85 -19.02 -2.62
C THR A 151 -11.04 -18.92 -3.90
N LYS A 152 -9.98 -18.12 -3.90
CA LYS A 152 -9.19 -17.79 -5.11
C LYS A 152 -7.73 -18.18 -5.01
N THR A 153 -7.28 -18.66 -3.87
CA THR A 153 -5.89 -19.09 -3.64
C THR A 153 -5.84 -20.44 -2.92
N THR A 154 -4.66 -21.05 -2.87
CA THR A 154 -4.37 -22.25 -2.09
C THR A 154 -3.84 -21.93 -0.68
N VAL A 155 -3.83 -20.66 -0.30
CA VAL A 155 -3.33 -20.21 1.00
C VAL A 155 -4.26 -20.67 2.12
N GLU A 156 -3.70 -21.34 3.13
CA GLU A 156 -4.44 -21.70 4.34
C GLU A 156 -4.65 -20.47 5.24
N CYS A 157 -5.91 -20.21 5.56
CA CYS A 157 -6.26 -19.21 6.55
C CYS A 157 -6.11 -19.80 7.95
N MET A 158 -5.05 -19.41 8.66
CA MET A 158 -4.74 -19.89 10.02
C MET A 158 -5.47 -19.11 11.11
N VAL A 159 -6.21 -18.10 10.76
CA VAL A 159 -6.98 -17.23 11.66
C VAL A 159 -8.48 -17.35 11.40
N GLN A 160 -9.27 -17.23 12.46
CA GLN A 160 -10.73 -17.11 12.33
C GLN A 160 -11.11 -15.66 12.03
N TRP A 161 -11.93 -15.50 11.06
CA TRP A 161 -12.32 -14.17 10.55
C TRP A 161 -13.83 -14.07 10.27
#